data_0e7d512b6830d5fcab5abdb5c341d00c
#
_entry.id   0e7d512b6830d5fcab5abdb5c341d00c
#
_cell.length_a   1.000
_cell.length_b   1.000
_cell.length_c   1.000
_cell.angle_alpha   90.00
_cell.angle_beta   90.00
_cell.angle_gamma   90.00
#
_symmetry.space_group_name_H-M   'P 1'
#
loop_
_entity.id
_entity.type
_entity.pdbx_description
1 polymer ?
#
loop_
_entity_poly.entity_id
_entity_poly.type
_entity_poly.pdbx_seq_one_letter_code
_entity_poly.pdbx_strand_id
1 'polypeptide(L)'
;MNEELYIVFENYLSNELSLEERIIFENQLQNDSDIKEKFEIYKESNQFLKTKFSPETVAFKESLKSFATESFVENKPKKGKIIQLKTFVYAIAAVFALFFGLQIFQNNSPEYGDYNQHEQAHFIERGKTIQSLKLAQEAFNNKKYKVAIVNFELVLKEYPRPEIKYFYAISLLEDNRFADSELVLNDIIKGKSIYTNTATWYLALSKLKQKDYKSCKEILLTIPTDYENYNQVEKLLKILD
;
A
#
# COMPACT_ATOMS: atom_id res chain seq x y z
N MET A 1 -41.06 -3.00 -4.27
CA MET A 1 -39.83 -2.26 -3.92
C MET A 1 -40.30 -1.20 -2.93
N ASN A 2 -39.80 -1.20 -1.70
CA ASN A 2 -40.41 -0.42 -0.59
C ASN A 2 -40.00 1.06 -0.71
N GLU A 3 -40.86 1.92 -1.28
CA GLU A 3 -40.62 3.35 -1.43
C GLU A 3 -40.31 4.02 -0.08
N GLU A 4 -40.95 3.56 0.99
CA GLU A 4 -40.75 4.05 2.35
C GLU A 4 -39.30 3.91 2.84
N LEU A 5 -38.61 2.84 2.44
CA LEU A 5 -37.22 2.60 2.83
C LEU A 5 -36.26 3.63 2.22
N TYR A 6 -36.51 4.02 0.96
CA TYR A 6 -35.69 5.04 0.28
C TYR A 6 -35.92 6.44 0.84
N ILE A 7 -37.10 6.74 1.33
CA ILE A 7 -37.39 8.00 2.04
C ILE A 7 -36.57 8.06 3.33
N VAL A 8 -36.46 6.93 4.07
CA VAL A 8 -35.63 6.88 5.29
C VAL A 8 -34.15 7.07 4.95
N PHE A 9 -33.65 6.49 3.85
CA PHE A 9 -32.27 6.69 3.38
C PHE A 9 -31.98 8.15 3.06
N GLU A 10 -32.91 8.83 2.36
CA GLU A 10 -32.77 10.23 2.00
C GLU A 10 -32.76 11.13 3.25
N ASN A 11 -33.74 10.94 4.15
CA ASN A 11 -33.84 11.68 5.39
C ASN A 11 -32.64 11.46 6.31
N TYR A 12 -32.06 10.26 6.33
CA TYR A 12 -30.83 9.97 7.08
C TYR A 12 -29.63 10.73 6.49
N LEU A 13 -29.44 10.71 5.17
CA LEU A 13 -28.36 11.42 4.49
C LEU A 13 -28.48 12.93 4.53
N SER A 14 -29.72 13.44 4.67
CA SER A 14 -30.03 14.87 4.80
C SER A 14 -30.07 15.38 6.23
N ASN A 15 -29.85 14.47 7.23
CA ASN A 15 -29.96 14.76 8.67
C ASN A 15 -31.37 15.23 9.11
N GLU A 16 -32.41 14.74 8.45
CA GLU A 16 -33.82 15.11 8.69
C GLU A 16 -34.58 14.12 9.56
N LEU A 17 -33.95 12.97 9.93
CA LEU A 17 -34.54 12.01 10.87
C LEU A 17 -34.52 12.54 12.30
N SER A 18 -35.57 12.25 13.05
CA SER A 18 -35.58 12.44 14.49
C SER A 18 -34.57 11.54 15.19
N LEU A 19 -34.24 11.85 16.42
CA LEU A 19 -33.24 11.09 17.21
C LEU A 19 -33.68 9.63 17.40
N GLU A 20 -34.96 9.39 17.59
CA GLU A 20 -35.52 8.04 17.76
C GLU A 20 -35.48 7.25 16.45
N GLU A 21 -35.89 7.85 15.33
CA GLU A 21 -35.85 7.20 14.01
C GLU A 21 -34.43 6.89 13.58
N ARG A 22 -33.47 7.75 13.87
CA ARG A 22 -32.06 7.55 13.59
C ARG A 22 -31.50 6.34 14.35
N ILE A 23 -31.78 6.20 15.63
CA ILE A 23 -31.36 5.06 16.45
C ILE A 23 -31.94 3.76 15.89
N ILE A 24 -33.23 3.78 15.53
CA ILE A 24 -33.90 2.62 14.93
C ILE A 24 -33.21 2.21 13.62
N PHE A 25 -32.95 3.20 12.75
CA PHE A 25 -32.32 2.95 11.45
C PHE A 25 -30.88 2.46 11.59
N GLU A 26 -30.07 3.04 12.49
CA GLU A 26 -28.70 2.60 12.75
C GLU A 26 -28.65 1.17 13.29
N ASN A 27 -29.62 0.79 14.15
CA ASN A 27 -29.78 -0.60 14.60
C ASN A 27 -30.14 -1.56 13.46
N GLN A 28 -30.99 -1.12 12.53
CA GLN A 28 -31.31 -1.93 11.33
C GLN A 28 -30.09 -2.12 10.44
N LEU A 29 -29.26 -1.08 10.22
CA LEU A 29 -28.02 -1.19 9.46
C LEU A 29 -26.99 -2.14 10.09
N GLN A 30 -27.02 -2.31 11.42
CA GLN A 30 -26.14 -3.25 12.11
C GLN A 30 -26.62 -4.71 12.05
N ASN A 31 -27.92 -4.91 12.06
CA ASN A 31 -28.51 -6.25 12.21
C ASN A 31 -29.07 -6.85 10.91
N ASP A 32 -29.27 -6.05 9.86
CA ASP A 32 -29.82 -6.47 8.58
C ASP A 32 -28.86 -6.15 7.42
N SER A 33 -28.23 -7.21 6.91
CA SER A 33 -27.27 -7.09 5.81
C SER A 33 -27.90 -6.64 4.49
N ASP A 34 -29.18 -6.94 4.24
CA ASP A 34 -29.90 -6.55 3.02
C ASP A 34 -30.20 -5.04 3.02
N ILE A 35 -30.63 -4.51 4.16
CA ILE A 35 -30.85 -3.06 4.34
C ILE A 35 -29.52 -2.31 4.21
N LYS A 36 -28.45 -2.84 4.80
CA LYS A 36 -27.11 -2.24 4.72
C LYS A 36 -26.60 -2.17 3.28
N GLU A 37 -26.71 -3.24 2.52
CA GLU A 37 -26.29 -3.28 1.11
C GLU A 37 -27.08 -2.27 0.26
N LYS A 38 -28.40 -2.23 0.41
CA LYS A 38 -29.27 -1.27 -0.28
C LYS A 38 -28.93 0.18 0.07
N PHE A 39 -28.61 0.44 1.34
CA PHE A 39 -28.23 1.77 1.79
C PHE A 39 -26.90 2.23 1.18
N GLU A 40 -25.88 1.37 1.12
CA GLU A 40 -24.59 1.73 0.50
C GLU A 40 -24.75 1.99 -1.01
N ILE A 41 -25.52 1.18 -1.73
CA ILE A 41 -25.82 1.41 -3.16
C ILE A 41 -26.56 2.74 -3.35
N TYR A 42 -27.53 3.06 -2.48
CA TYR A 42 -28.27 4.31 -2.55
C TYR A 42 -27.36 5.52 -2.29
N LYS A 43 -26.51 5.47 -1.27
CA LYS A 43 -25.56 6.51 -0.88
C LYS A 43 -24.57 6.81 -2.00
N GLU A 44 -23.97 5.78 -2.63
CA GLU A 44 -23.07 5.93 -3.77
C GLU A 44 -23.79 6.57 -4.97
N SER A 45 -24.99 6.09 -5.28
CA SER A 45 -25.82 6.63 -6.37
C SER A 45 -26.17 8.10 -6.14
N ASN A 46 -26.57 8.47 -4.92
CA ASN A 46 -26.92 9.83 -4.54
C ASN A 46 -25.68 10.77 -4.62
N GLN A 47 -24.52 10.29 -4.18
CA GLN A 47 -23.27 11.03 -4.29
C GLN A 47 -22.86 11.25 -5.75
N PHE A 48 -23.00 10.23 -6.60
CA PHE A 48 -22.75 10.34 -8.03
C PHE A 48 -23.69 11.36 -8.69
N LEU A 49 -24.99 11.32 -8.39
CA LEU A 49 -25.97 12.25 -8.93
C LEU A 49 -25.71 13.70 -8.46
N LYS A 50 -25.41 13.90 -7.19
CA LYS A 50 -25.05 15.21 -6.64
C LYS A 50 -23.81 15.79 -7.32
N THR A 51 -22.79 14.98 -7.57
CA THR A 51 -21.59 15.41 -8.29
C THR A 51 -21.89 15.74 -9.75
N LYS A 52 -22.66 14.88 -10.43
CA LYS A 52 -22.98 15.02 -11.87
C LYS A 52 -23.90 16.21 -12.17
N PHE A 53 -24.80 16.53 -11.26
CA PHE A 53 -25.81 17.58 -11.39
C PHE A 53 -25.57 18.77 -10.45
N SER A 54 -24.36 18.88 -9.87
CA SER A 54 -24.01 20.04 -9.05
C SER A 54 -24.13 21.33 -9.88
N PRO A 55 -24.51 22.44 -9.25
CA PRO A 55 -24.61 23.75 -9.93
C PRO A 55 -23.30 24.13 -10.65
N GLU A 56 -22.16 23.75 -10.08
CA GLU A 56 -20.83 23.99 -10.65
C GLU A 56 -20.60 23.17 -11.93
N THR A 57 -21.05 21.90 -11.97
CA THR A 57 -20.94 21.06 -13.17
C THR A 57 -21.88 21.52 -14.26
N VAL A 58 -23.06 22.02 -13.91
CA VAL A 58 -24.04 22.61 -14.85
C VAL A 58 -23.49 23.93 -15.40
N ALA A 59 -22.99 24.82 -14.54
CA ALA A 59 -22.37 26.08 -14.95
C ALA A 59 -21.14 25.84 -15.85
N PHE A 60 -20.32 24.85 -15.56
CA PHE A 60 -19.19 24.48 -16.40
C PHE A 60 -19.64 23.97 -17.78
N LYS A 61 -20.69 23.15 -17.85
CA LYS A 61 -21.27 22.71 -19.13
C LYS A 61 -21.88 23.86 -19.93
N GLU A 62 -22.50 24.81 -19.27
CA GLU A 62 -23.06 26.02 -19.91
C GLU A 62 -21.95 26.94 -20.42
N SER A 63 -20.87 27.13 -19.65
CA SER A 63 -19.71 27.87 -20.10
C SER A 63 -19.04 27.21 -21.30
N LEU A 64 -18.90 25.87 -21.32
CA LEU A 64 -18.40 25.14 -22.50
C LEU A 64 -19.32 25.30 -23.72
N LYS A 65 -20.64 25.32 -23.53
CA LYS A 65 -21.60 25.60 -24.62
C LYS A 65 -21.49 27.04 -25.14
N SER A 66 -21.33 28.02 -24.26
CA SER A 66 -21.14 29.43 -24.68
C SER A 66 -19.83 29.61 -25.46
N PHE A 67 -18.73 28.99 -25.01
CA PHE A 67 -17.46 28.98 -25.79
C PHE A 67 -17.61 28.29 -27.13
N ALA A 68 -18.39 27.22 -27.21
CA ALA A 68 -18.64 26.50 -28.47
C ALA A 68 -19.52 27.35 -29.42
N THR A 69 -20.52 28.10 -28.90
CA THR A 69 -21.39 28.96 -29.73
C THR A 69 -20.71 30.26 -30.14
N GLU A 70 -19.88 30.89 -29.31
CA GLU A 70 -19.08 32.05 -29.70
C GLU A 70 -18.03 31.76 -30.76
N SER A 71 -17.57 30.51 -30.80
CA SER A 71 -16.59 30.09 -31.83
C SER A 71 -17.19 29.85 -33.22
N PHE A 72 -18.52 29.84 -33.35
CA PHE A 72 -19.25 29.62 -34.61
C PHE A 72 -19.87 30.90 -35.24
N VAL A 73 -19.56 32.11 -34.72
CA VAL A 73 -19.93 33.34 -35.46
C VAL A 73 -19.01 33.48 -36.64
N GLU A 74 -19.61 33.37 -37.83
CA GLU A 74 -19.06 33.52 -39.18
C GLU A 74 -17.86 34.48 -39.27
N ASN A 75 -16.67 33.95 -39.38
CA ASN A 75 -15.60 34.61 -40.06
C ASN A 75 -15.36 33.90 -41.41
N LYS A 76 -15.59 34.61 -42.51
CA LYS A 76 -15.26 34.21 -43.86
C LYS A 76 -13.89 33.51 -43.87
N PRO A 77 -13.70 32.43 -44.64
CA PRO A 77 -12.46 31.63 -44.57
C PRO A 77 -11.28 32.45 -45.08
N LYS A 78 -10.55 33.09 -44.18
CA LYS A 78 -9.14 33.31 -44.45
C LYS A 78 -8.53 31.93 -44.59
N LYS A 79 -7.90 31.63 -45.75
CA LYS A 79 -7.15 30.40 -45.99
C LYS A 79 -6.19 30.15 -44.81
N GLY A 80 -6.70 29.54 -43.74
CA GLY A 80 -5.91 29.12 -42.60
C GLY A 80 -4.98 28.03 -43.06
N LYS A 81 -3.69 28.18 -42.79
CA LYS A 81 -2.73 27.07 -42.92
C LYS A 81 -3.37 25.88 -42.21
N ILE A 82 -3.62 24.81 -42.94
CA ILE A 82 -4.00 23.52 -42.39
C ILE A 82 -2.86 23.10 -41.48
N ILE A 83 -2.93 23.45 -40.20
CA ILE A 83 -2.05 22.88 -39.17
C ILE A 83 -2.41 21.40 -39.19
N GLN A 84 -1.46 20.60 -39.70
CA GLN A 84 -1.69 19.18 -39.91
C GLN A 84 -2.11 18.56 -38.58
N LEU A 85 -3.39 18.24 -38.47
CA LEU A 85 -3.98 17.56 -37.28
C LEU A 85 -3.19 16.29 -36.92
N LYS A 86 -2.47 15.73 -37.88
CA LYS A 86 -1.54 14.60 -37.71
C LYS A 86 -0.46 14.85 -36.67
N THR A 87 0.12 16.04 -36.58
CA THR A 87 1.16 16.37 -35.58
C THR A 87 0.60 16.44 -34.16
N PHE A 88 -0.64 16.92 -33.97
CA PHE A 88 -1.31 16.91 -32.67
C PHE A 88 -1.69 15.49 -32.25
N VAL A 89 -2.13 14.65 -33.17
CA VAL A 89 -2.46 13.25 -32.89
C VAL A 89 -1.19 12.48 -32.46
N TYR A 90 -0.06 12.72 -33.11
CA TYR A 90 1.23 12.11 -32.73
C TYR A 90 1.73 12.61 -31.35
N ALA A 91 1.53 13.88 -31.02
CA ALA A 91 1.89 14.42 -29.71
C ALA A 91 1.05 13.80 -28.58
N ILE A 92 -0.26 13.65 -28.81
CA ILE A 92 -1.15 12.99 -27.85
C ILE A 92 -0.77 11.49 -27.72
N ALA A 93 -0.54 10.81 -28.83
CA ALA A 93 -0.11 9.42 -28.82
C ALA A 93 1.24 9.23 -28.09
N ALA A 94 2.19 10.16 -28.25
CA ALA A 94 3.46 10.14 -27.55
C ALA A 94 3.30 10.32 -26.03
N VAL A 95 2.40 11.22 -25.59
CA VAL A 95 2.08 11.41 -24.16
C VAL A 95 1.43 10.15 -23.58
N PHE A 96 0.48 9.53 -24.30
CA PHE A 96 -0.11 8.27 -23.89
C PHE A 96 0.91 7.13 -23.87
N ALA A 97 1.79 7.04 -24.88
CA ALA A 97 2.84 6.02 -24.91
C ALA A 97 3.84 6.20 -23.76
N LEU A 98 4.21 7.44 -23.42
CA LEU A 98 5.05 7.74 -22.26
C LEU A 98 4.31 7.41 -20.95
N PHE A 99 3.04 7.80 -20.82
CA PHE A 99 2.26 7.52 -19.62
C PHE A 99 2.06 6.02 -19.40
N PHE A 100 1.63 5.28 -20.43
CA PHE A 100 1.47 3.83 -20.35
C PHE A 100 2.82 3.11 -20.26
N GLY A 101 3.85 3.60 -20.94
CA GLY A 101 5.21 3.05 -20.84
C GLY A 101 5.77 3.18 -19.42
N LEU A 102 5.61 4.34 -18.78
CA LEU A 102 5.99 4.55 -17.38
C LEU A 102 5.17 3.67 -16.42
N GLN A 103 3.88 3.49 -16.68
CA GLN A 103 3.02 2.66 -15.85
C GLN A 103 3.35 1.16 -15.97
N ILE A 104 3.68 0.67 -17.17
CA ILE A 104 4.15 -0.70 -17.39
C ILE A 104 5.52 -0.91 -16.72
N PHE A 105 6.41 0.07 -16.79
CA PHE A 105 7.72 0.01 -16.15
C PHE A 105 7.63 0.04 -14.62
N GLN A 106 6.69 0.79 -14.05
CA GLN A 106 6.45 0.81 -12.59
C GLN A 106 5.79 -0.48 -12.10
N ASN A 107 4.92 -1.11 -12.88
CA ASN A 107 4.25 -2.37 -12.48
C ASN A 107 5.18 -3.60 -12.49
N ASN A 108 6.36 -3.50 -13.10
CA ASN A 108 7.35 -4.59 -13.10
C ASN A 108 8.43 -4.44 -12.01
N SER A 109 8.38 -3.40 -11.21
CA SER A 109 9.34 -3.24 -10.10
C SER A 109 8.99 -4.20 -8.97
N PRO A 110 9.96 -4.96 -8.45
CA PRO A 110 9.70 -5.89 -7.37
C PRO A 110 9.33 -5.11 -6.09
N GLU A 111 8.27 -5.57 -5.41
CA GLU A 111 7.84 -4.98 -4.16
C GLU A 111 8.33 -5.81 -2.96
N TYR A 112 8.68 -5.12 -1.88
CA TYR A 112 9.09 -5.76 -0.63
C TYR A 112 8.04 -6.77 -0.13
N GLY A 113 6.75 -6.45 -0.27
CA GLY A 113 5.63 -7.27 0.16
C GLY A 113 5.60 -8.68 -0.46
N ASP A 114 6.11 -8.83 -1.69
CA ASP A 114 6.14 -10.12 -2.41
C ASP A 114 7.15 -11.11 -1.81
N TYR A 115 8.16 -10.59 -1.10
CA TYR A 115 9.31 -11.34 -0.58
C TYR A 115 9.37 -11.38 0.94
N ASN A 116 8.58 -10.55 1.63
CA ASN A 116 8.57 -10.42 3.08
C ASN A 116 7.73 -11.52 3.73
N GLN A 117 8.15 -12.77 3.60
CA GLN A 117 7.55 -13.92 4.28
C GLN A 117 8.47 -14.36 5.42
N HIS A 118 8.34 -13.71 6.58
CA HIS A 118 9.06 -14.15 7.77
C HIS A 118 8.21 -15.13 8.59
N GLU A 119 8.90 -16.09 9.17
CA GLU A 119 8.31 -17.07 10.08
C GLU A 119 7.86 -16.40 11.39
N GLN A 120 6.98 -17.09 12.11
CA GLN A 120 6.61 -16.66 13.45
C GLN A 120 7.79 -16.84 14.41
N ALA A 121 7.99 -15.88 15.29
CA ALA A 121 8.97 -16.01 16.36
C ALA A 121 8.53 -17.11 17.31
N HIS A 122 9.43 -18.07 17.57
CA HIS A 122 9.22 -19.13 18.54
C HIS A 122 10.51 -19.40 19.32
N PHE A 123 10.56 -18.89 20.55
CA PHE A 123 11.75 -19.04 21.38
C PHE A 123 11.57 -20.19 22.37
N ILE A 124 12.52 -21.13 22.37
CA ILE A 124 12.57 -22.20 23.36
C ILE A 124 13.34 -21.67 24.58
N GLU A 125 12.64 -21.54 25.69
CA GLU A 125 13.23 -21.11 26.96
C GLU A 125 13.72 -22.32 27.76
N ARG A 126 14.99 -22.27 28.15
CA ARG A 126 15.57 -23.21 29.10
C ARG A 126 15.81 -22.47 30.41
N GLY A 127 14.88 -22.60 31.36
CA GLY A 127 14.99 -21.96 32.67
C GLY A 127 13.85 -20.97 32.99
N LYS A 128 14.14 -19.93 33.77
CA LYS A 128 13.12 -18.91 34.10
C LYS A 128 12.71 -18.16 32.84
N THR A 129 11.42 -18.17 32.56
CA THR A 129 10.82 -17.39 31.45
C THR A 129 11.16 -15.92 31.59
N ILE A 130 11.81 -15.36 30.56
CA ILE A 130 12.08 -13.94 30.51
C ILE A 130 10.79 -13.26 30.00
N GLN A 131 10.08 -12.57 30.89
CA GLN A 131 8.81 -11.94 30.56
C GLN A 131 8.91 -11.05 29.30
N SER A 132 9.99 -10.27 29.18
CA SER A 132 10.20 -9.42 27.99
C SER A 132 10.37 -10.23 26.70
N LEU A 133 10.98 -11.42 26.73
CA LEU A 133 11.11 -12.27 25.57
C LEU A 133 9.76 -12.80 25.08
N LYS A 134 8.90 -13.21 26.01
CA LYS A 134 7.54 -13.64 25.70
C LYS A 134 6.70 -12.50 25.12
N LEU A 135 6.78 -11.31 25.71
CA LEU A 135 6.10 -10.12 25.20
C LEU A 135 6.61 -9.71 23.81
N ALA A 136 7.92 -9.80 23.58
CA ALA A 136 8.52 -9.54 22.29
C ALA A 136 8.01 -10.51 21.21
N GLN A 137 7.98 -11.81 21.53
CA GLN A 137 7.47 -12.85 20.65
C GLN A 137 6.00 -12.64 20.30
N GLU A 138 5.16 -12.43 21.30
CA GLU A 138 3.72 -12.19 21.11
C GLU A 138 3.47 -10.92 20.29
N ALA A 139 4.20 -9.84 20.58
CA ALA A 139 4.08 -8.58 19.84
C ALA A 139 4.53 -8.73 18.39
N PHE A 140 5.64 -9.43 18.13
CA PHE A 140 6.14 -9.72 16.79
C PHE A 140 5.12 -10.53 15.98
N ASN A 141 4.63 -11.63 16.53
CA ASN A 141 3.68 -12.52 15.87
C ASN A 141 2.33 -11.84 15.59
N ASN A 142 1.97 -10.84 16.40
CA ASN A 142 0.79 -9.99 16.19
C ASN A 142 1.11 -8.72 15.36
N LYS A 143 2.27 -8.62 14.72
CA LYS A 143 2.72 -7.48 13.89
C LYS A 143 2.73 -6.14 14.63
N LYS A 144 2.80 -6.16 15.98
CA LYS A 144 2.95 -4.98 16.82
C LYS A 144 4.44 -4.63 16.98
N TYR A 145 5.08 -4.31 15.87
CA TYR A 145 6.54 -4.22 15.79
C TYR A 145 7.15 -3.19 16.74
N LYS A 146 6.51 -2.04 16.97
CA LYS A 146 6.98 -1.04 17.95
C LYS A 146 7.06 -1.62 19.37
N VAL A 147 6.08 -2.43 19.77
CA VAL A 147 6.07 -3.09 21.07
C VAL A 147 7.12 -4.21 21.11
N ALA A 148 7.28 -4.96 20.02
CA ALA A 148 8.29 -5.99 19.89
C ALA A 148 9.70 -5.41 20.05
N ILE A 149 10.00 -4.29 19.37
CA ILE A 149 11.28 -3.59 19.43
C ILE A 149 11.67 -3.27 20.87
N VAL A 150 10.80 -2.62 21.64
CA VAL A 150 11.08 -2.23 23.03
C VAL A 150 11.41 -3.47 23.88
N ASN A 151 10.67 -4.53 23.70
CA ASN A 151 10.88 -5.76 24.48
C ASN A 151 12.13 -6.53 24.05
N PHE A 152 12.41 -6.59 22.73
CA PHE A 152 13.67 -7.16 22.24
C PHE A 152 14.89 -6.38 22.74
N GLU A 153 14.85 -5.05 22.76
CA GLU A 153 15.92 -4.21 23.30
C GLU A 153 16.23 -4.54 24.77
N LEU A 154 15.20 -4.77 25.58
CA LEU A 154 15.39 -5.19 26.98
C LEU A 154 16.08 -6.54 27.08
N VAL A 155 15.63 -7.51 26.27
CA VAL A 155 16.20 -8.87 26.28
C VAL A 155 17.62 -8.90 25.78
N LEU A 156 17.93 -8.15 24.72
CA LEU A 156 19.26 -8.14 24.10
C LEU A 156 20.35 -7.56 24.98
N LYS A 157 20.01 -6.77 26.00
CA LYS A 157 20.99 -6.28 27.02
C LYS A 157 21.61 -7.42 27.81
N GLU A 158 20.85 -8.47 28.08
CA GLU A 158 21.29 -9.61 28.89
C GLU A 158 21.59 -10.85 28.03
N TYR A 159 20.85 -11.00 26.93
CA TYR A 159 20.90 -12.20 26.07
C TYR A 159 21.06 -11.83 24.59
N PRO A 160 22.25 -11.42 24.14
CA PRO A 160 22.51 -10.98 22.76
C PRO A 160 22.62 -12.16 21.78
N ARG A 161 21.64 -13.09 21.78
CA ARG A 161 21.63 -14.25 20.89
C ARG A 161 21.29 -13.85 19.44
N PRO A 162 21.95 -14.48 18.42
CA PRO A 162 21.68 -14.19 17.00
C PRO A 162 20.21 -14.34 16.62
N GLU A 163 19.52 -15.34 17.16
CA GLU A 163 18.09 -15.56 16.96
C GLU A 163 17.24 -14.36 17.39
N ILE A 164 17.51 -13.82 18.58
CA ILE A 164 16.78 -12.66 19.11
C ILE A 164 17.11 -11.41 18.30
N LYS A 165 18.39 -11.21 17.94
CA LYS A 165 18.82 -10.11 17.06
C LYS A 165 18.12 -10.18 15.70
N TYR A 166 17.91 -11.37 15.15
CA TYR A 166 17.23 -11.56 13.88
C TYR A 166 15.78 -11.04 13.92
N PHE A 167 14.97 -11.48 14.87
CA PHE A 167 13.60 -11.00 15.00
C PHE A 167 13.51 -9.51 15.39
N TYR A 168 14.47 -9.03 16.16
CA TYR A 168 14.62 -7.60 16.44
C TYR A 168 14.88 -6.78 15.18
N ALA A 169 15.82 -7.24 14.33
CA ALA A 169 16.14 -6.58 13.07
C ALA A 169 14.95 -6.54 12.11
N ILE A 170 14.18 -7.64 12.01
CA ILE A 170 12.93 -7.66 11.22
C ILE A 170 11.92 -6.67 11.81
N SER A 171 11.77 -6.62 13.13
CA SER A 171 10.83 -5.65 13.76
C SER A 171 11.20 -4.21 13.41
N LEU A 172 12.49 -3.87 13.41
CA LEU A 172 13.00 -2.57 12.99
C LEU A 172 12.72 -2.28 11.51
N LEU A 173 12.94 -3.28 10.65
CA LEU A 173 12.67 -3.19 9.21
C LEU A 173 11.18 -2.95 8.94
N GLU A 174 10.31 -3.64 9.66
CA GLU A 174 8.86 -3.47 9.53
C GLU A 174 8.38 -2.09 10.03
N ASP A 175 9.03 -1.56 11.06
CA ASP A 175 8.78 -0.19 11.56
C ASP A 175 9.48 0.90 10.73
N ASN A 176 10.10 0.55 9.59
CA ASN A 176 10.86 1.41 8.67
C ASN A 176 12.11 2.06 9.30
N ARG A 177 12.64 1.50 10.37
CA ARG A 177 13.91 1.89 11.00
C ARG A 177 15.07 1.20 10.27
N PHE A 178 15.26 1.55 9.00
CA PHE A 178 16.19 0.86 8.09
C PHE A 178 17.63 0.85 8.61
N ALA A 179 18.15 2.00 9.01
CA ALA A 179 19.53 2.13 9.46
C ALA A 179 19.81 1.22 10.68
N ASP A 180 18.90 1.22 11.65
CA ASP A 180 19.04 0.40 12.87
C ASP A 180 18.94 -1.10 12.52
N SER A 181 17.99 -1.48 11.66
CA SER A 181 17.84 -2.85 11.18
C SER A 181 19.12 -3.34 10.48
N GLU A 182 19.66 -2.55 9.55
CA GLU A 182 20.86 -2.87 8.80
C GLU A 182 22.10 -3.01 9.70
N LEU A 183 22.22 -2.21 10.74
CA LEU A 183 23.28 -2.35 11.75
C LEU A 183 23.20 -3.71 12.45
N VAL A 184 22.00 -4.10 12.89
CA VAL A 184 21.80 -5.39 13.58
C VAL A 184 22.01 -6.57 12.64
N LEU A 185 21.51 -6.49 11.40
CA LEU A 185 21.70 -7.54 10.39
C LEU A 185 23.18 -7.73 10.06
N ASN A 186 23.93 -6.64 9.88
CA ASN A 186 25.37 -6.69 9.65
C ASN A 186 26.14 -7.30 10.84
N ASP A 187 25.69 -7.08 12.06
CA ASP A 187 26.28 -7.69 13.26
C ASP A 187 26.04 -9.21 13.26
N ILE A 188 24.86 -9.68 12.88
CA ILE A 188 24.56 -11.14 12.70
C ILE A 188 25.46 -11.75 11.63
N ILE A 189 25.60 -11.09 10.47
CA ILE A 189 26.42 -11.56 9.34
C ILE A 189 27.88 -11.72 9.76
N LYS A 190 28.43 -10.73 10.46
CA LYS A 190 29.81 -10.77 10.98
C LYS A 190 30.03 -11.89 12.00
N GLY A 191 29.02 -12.21 12.77
CA GLY A 191 29.06 -13.27 13.80
C GLY A 191 29.09 -14.70 13.27
N LYS A 192 28.91 -14.92 11.96
CA LYS A 192 28.94 -16.24 11.29
C LYS A 192 28.04 -17.28 11.96
N SER A 193 26.83 -16.90 12.31
CA SER A 193 25.82 -17.79 12.90
C SER A 193 25.01 -18.53 11.81
N ILE A 194 24.16 -19.45 12.22
CA ILE A 194 23.20 -20.11 11.32
C ILE A 194 22.24 -19.10 10.65
N TYR A 195 22.08 -17.90 11.22
CA TYR A 195 21.25 -16.81 10.70
C TYR A 195 21.98 -15.93 9.68
N THR A 196 23.24 -16.21 9.34
CA THR A 196 24.05 -15.36 8.45
C THR A 196 23.38 -15.17 7.08
N ASN A 197 22.97 -16.24 6.42
CA ASN A 197 22.38 -16.15 5.08
C ASN A 197 21.00 -15.51 5.14
N THR A 198 20.19 -15.82 6.14
CA THR A 198 18.88 -15.21 6.35
C THR A 198 19.01 -13.71 6.67
N ALA A 199 20.00 -13.31 7.47
CA ALA A 199 20.27 -11.91 7.75
C ALA A 199 20.73 -11.17 6.47
N THR A 200 21.53 -11.82 5.61
CA THR A 200 21.93 -11.25 4.31
C THR A 200 20.71 -11.05 3.40
N TRP A 201 19.81 -12.03 3.38
CA TRP A 201 18.54 -11.91 2.65
C TRP A 201 17.71 -10.70 3.12
N TYR A 202 17.50 -10.54 4.45
CA TYR A 202 16.76 -9.39 4.98
C TYR A 202 17.49 -8.06 4.83
N LEU A 203 18.83 -8.06 4.76
CA LEU A 203 19.60 -6.88 4.40
C LEU A 203 19.32 -6.45 2.95
N ALA A 204 19.24 -7.41 2.02
CA ALA A 204 18.83 -7.15 0.64
C ALA A 204 17.37 -6.65 0.58
N LEU A 205 16.46 -7.27 1.34
CA LEU A 205 15.06 -6.82 1.42
C LEU A 205 14.92 -5.43 2.05
N SER A 206 15.81 -5.03 2.98
CA SER A 206 15.86 -3.65 3.47
C SER A 206 16.14 -2.68 2.34
N LYS A 207 17.10 -2.98 1.47
CA LYS A 207 17.40 -2.16 0.28
C LYS A 207 16.25 -2.16 -0.71
N LEU A 208 15.60 -3.29 -0.92
CA LEU A 208 14.42 -3.39 -1.77
C LEU A 208 13.28 -2.48 -1.27
N LYS A 209 12.98 -2.51 0.03
CA LYS A 209 11.96 -1.67 0.66
C LYS A 209 12.26 -0.17 0.50
N GLN A 210 13.54 0.20 0.49
CA GLN A 210 14.03 1.55 0.23
C GLN A 210 14.10 1.90 -1.27
N LYS A 211 13.76 0.95 -2.17
CA LYS A 211 13.89 1.06 -3.63
C LYS A 211 15.33 1.25 -4.12
N ASP A 212 16.31 0.90 -3.30
CA ASP A 212 17.71 0.85 -3.68
C ASP A 212 18.00 -0.51 -4.34
N TYR A 213 17.54 -0.65 -5.58
CA TYR A 213 17.64 -1.88 -6.35
C TYR A 213 19.08 -2.29 -6.63
N LYS A 214 19.98 -1.32 -6.76
CA LYS A 214 21.40 -1.58 -7.01
C LYS A 214 22.03 -2.27 -5.81
N SER A 215 21.94 -1.69 -4.63
CA SER A 215 22.48 -2.29 -3.41
C SER A 215 21.77 -3.60 -3.07
N CYS A 216 20.47 -3.70 -3.32
CA CYS A 216 19.73 -4.95 -3.17
C CYS A 216 20.35 -6.06 -4.00
N LYS A 217 20.57 -5.85 -5.30
CA LYS A 217 21.18 -6.81 -6.22
C LYS A 217 22.60 -7.20 -5.78
N GLU A 218 23.42 -6.21 -5.43
CA GLU A 218 24.80 -6.45 -4.96
C GLU A 218 24.83 -7.38 -3.73
N ILE A 219 23.92 -7.17 -2.78
CA ILE A 219 23.80 -8.02 -1.58
C ILE A 219 23.30 -9.42 -1.92
N LEU A 220 22.27 -9.54 -2.78
CA LEU A 220 21.71 -10.83 -3.20
C LEU A 220 22.77 -11.73 -3.84
N LEU A 221 23.69 -11.17 -4.63
CA LEU A 221 24.77 -11.91 -5.26
C LEU A 221 25.78 -12.49 -4.27
N THR A 222 25.77 -12.06 -3.01
CA THR A 222 26.62 -12.62 -1.95
C THR A 222 26.01 -13.84 -1.25
N ILE A 223 24.72 -14.11 -1.47
CA ILE A 223 24.03 -15.23 -0.84
C ILE A 223 24.44 -16.53 -1.56
N PRO A 224 24.92 -17.54 -0.83
CA PRO A 224 25.36 -18.81 -1.42
C PRO A 224 24.14 -19.62 -1.94
N THR A 225 24.38 -20.43 -2.97
CA THR A 225 23.34 -21.21 -3.66
C THR A 225 22.72 -22.33 -2.82
N ASP A 226 23.38 -22.72 -1.74
CA ASP A 226 22.86 -23.70 -0.76
C ASP A 226 21.97 -23.10 0.31
N TYR A 227 21.66 -21.78 0.21
CA TYR A 227 20.68 -21.15 1.08
C TYR A 227 19.29 -21.75 0.87
N GLU A 228 18.61 -22.13 1.93
CA GLU A 228 17.31 -22.82 1.91
C GLU A 228 16.27 -22.15 0.99
N ASN A 229 16.22 -20.81 1.00
CA ASN A 229 15.27 -20.03 0.20
C ASN A 229 15.91 -19.41 -1.06
N TYR A 230 16.97 -20.02 -1.61
CA TYR A 230 17.70 -19.47 -2.77
C TYR A 230 16.82 -19.26 -4.01
N ASN A 231 15.73 -20.02 -4.16
CA ASN A 231 14.73 -19.82 -5.21
C ASN A 231 14.12 -18.41 -5.20
N GLN A 232 13.96 -17.80 -4.02
CA GLN A 232 13.47 -16.41 -3.90
C GLN A 232 14.55 -15.41 -4.30
N VAL A 233 15.81 -15.69 -3.97
CA VAL A 233 16.98 -14.90 -4.40
C VAL A 233 17.05 -14.87 -5.93
N GLU A 234 16.95 -16.03 -6.60
CA GLU A 234 16.96 -16.10 -8.07
C GLU A 234 15.80 -15.34 -8.71
N LYS A 235 14.58 -15.47 -8.16
CA LYS A 235 13.41 -14.75 -8.66
C LYS A 235 13.63 -13.25 -8.60
N LEU A 236 14.12 -12.75 -7.46
CA LEU A 236 14.34 -11.31 -7.29
C LEU A 236 15.48 -10.80 -8.18
N LEU A 237 16.57 -11.55 -8.30
CA LEU A 237 17.68 -11.20 -9.21
C LEU A 237 17.21 -11.09 -10.65
N LYS A 238 16.37 -12.01 -11.14
CA LYS A 238 15.83 -11.97 -12.52
C LYS A 238 14.97 -10.75 -12.81
N ILE A 239 14.37 -10.14 -11.80
CA ILE A 239 13.57 -8.92 -11.95
C ILE A 239 14.46 -7.67 -11.87
N LEU A 240 15.59 -7.78 -11.14
CA LEU A 240 16.54 -6.69 -10.97
C LEU A 240 17.60 -6.63 -12.07
N ASP A 241 17.64 -7.62 -12.99
CA ASP A 241 18.47 -7.64 -14.21
C ASP A 241 17.87 -6.74 -15.29
#